data_9b75588e12391db428408670630f5019
#
_entry.id   9b75588e12391db428408670630f5019
#
_cell.length_a   1.000
_cell.length_b   1.000
_cell.length_c   1.000
_cell.angle_alpha   90.00
_cell.angle_beta   90.00
_cell.angle_gamma   90.00
#
_symmetry.space_group_name_H-M   'P 1'
#
loop_
_entity.id
_entity.type
_entity.pdbx_description
1 polymer ?
#
loop_
_entity_poly.entity_id
_entity_poly.type
_entity_poly.pdbx_seq_one_letter_code
_entity_poly.pdbx_strand_id
1 'polypeptide(L)'
;MNRKIARFLAENRPATPCLVFDLASVEQKYREIEKAMPETRIYYAVKANPAPDILKLLVKLGSCFDVASVPEVELCLAAGAKPENLSYGNTIKKERDIATAYERGVRLYAFDSEAELEKIARAAPGARVFCRLLAGSEGAEWPLSRKFGCDYAMARDLMLKAPKLGLVPFGLSFHVGSQQTNPTRWDQAVAETAKLFRELEGLGVELRMVNLGGGLPARYRKRVPTIAKYVEEMRAALRRHFGNRAPEHLIMEPGRGMVGDAGVVHSEVVLVSRKSAKDDKRWVYLDIGKFGGMAETMDEAIQYPIVTERDGAAAGPVILAGPTCDSVDIMYEKADYKLPLDLKSGDRVTFLSAGAYTSTYASVGFNGFAPLKEYYI
;
A
#
# COMPACT_ATOMS: atom_id res chain seq x y z
N MET A 1 -9.88 -18.39 0.50
CA MET A 1 -8.51 -18.72 0.99
C MET A 1 -7.85 -19.65 -0.02
N ASN A 2 -6.56 -19.44 -0.35
CA ASN A 2 -5.87 -20.33 -1.27
C ASN A 2 -5.56 -21.68 -0.61
N ARG A 3 -5.34 -22.72 -1.44
CA ARG A 3 -5.15 -24.10 -0.95
C ARG A 3 -3.88 -24.29 -0.11
N LYS A 4 -2.83 -23.53 -0.40
CA LYS A 4 -1.53 -23.63 0.30
C LYS A 4 -1.66 -23.11 1.74
N ILE A 5 -2.29 -21.93 1.91
CA ILE A 5 -2.58 -21.37 3.23
C ILE A 5 -3.54 -22.29 4.02
N ALA A 6 -4.61 -22.76 3.37
CA ALA A 6 -5.56 -23.68 4.04
C ALA A 6 -4.87 -24.95 4.54
N ARG A 7 -4.00 -25.55 3.73
CA ARG A 7 -3.20 -26.71 4.10
C ARG A 7 -2.26 -26.41 5.27
N PHE A 8 -1.52 -25.28 5.20
CA PHE A 8 -0.62 -24.86 6.28
C PHE A 8 -1.35 -24.72 7.62
N LEU A 9 -2.51 -24.06 7.62
CA LEU A 9 -3.33 -23.87 8.82
C LEU A 9 -3.82 -25.21 9.39
N ALA A 10 -4.26 -26.13 8.52
CA ALA A 10 -4.74 -27.44 8.94
C ALA A 10 -3.64 -28.34 9.53
N GLU A 11 -2.44 -28.35 8.90
CA GLU A 11 -1.32 -29.20 9.28
C GLU A 11 -0.59 -28.66 10.52
N ASN A 12 -0.37 -27.34 10.62
CA ASN A 12 0.47 -26.73 11.65
C ASN A 12 -0.29 -26.20 12.85
N ARG A 13 -1.59 -25.88 12.69
CA ARG A 13 -2.45 -25.31 13.74
C ARG A 13 -1.75 -24.23 14.55
N PRO A 14 -1.25 -23.16 13.90
CA PRO A 14 -0.48 -22.12 14.58
C PRO A 14 -1.30 -21.46 15.68
N ALA A 15 -0.61 -20.98 16.72
CA ALA A 15 -1.25 -20.14 17.72
C ALA A 15 -1.80 -18.87 17.07
N THR A 16 -2.98 -18.45 17.50
CA THR A 16 -3.64 -17.22 17.06
C THR A 16 -3.36 -16.05 18.02
N PRO A 17 -3.46 -14.79 17.59
CA PRO A 17 -3.62 -14.40 16.18
C PRO A 17 -2.31 -14.55 15.41
N CYS A 18 -2.40 -14.86 14.11
CA CYS A 18 -1.23 -14.89 13.24
C CYS A 18 -1.54 -14.47 11.81
N LEU A 19 -0.53 -13.95 11.11
CA LEU A 19 -0.55 -13.67 9.67
C LEU A 19 0.11 -14.84 8.94
N VAL A 20 -0.57 -15.42 7.97
CA VAL A 20 -0.02 -16.44 7.08
C VAL A 20 0.01 -15.90 5.66
N PHE A 21 1.17 -15.98 5.03
CA PHE A 21 1.47 -15.29 3.79
C PHE A 21 2.00 -16.25 2.73
N ASP A 22 1.37 -16.29 1.55
CA ASP A 22 1.81 -17.10 0.43
C ASP A 22 2.67 -16.29 -0.54
N LEU A 23 3.97 -16.55 -0.54
CA LEU A 23 4.95 -15.88 -1.39
C LEU A 23 4.70 -16.13 -2.89
N ALA A 24 4.19 -17.31 -3.27
CA ALA A 24 3.87 -17.59 -4.67
C ALA A 24 2.76 -16.67 -5.21
N SER A 25 1.81 -16.26 -4.36
CA SER A 25 0.78 -15.29 -4.72
C SER A 25 1.37 -13.90 -4.99
N VAL A 26 2.43 -13.49 -4.29
CA VAL A 26 3.16 -12.23 -4.56
C VAL A 26 3.88 -12.31 -5.89
N GLU A 27 4.61 -13.40 -6.17
CA GLU A 27 5.28 -13.59 -7.46
C GLU A 27 4.28 -13.54 -8.61
N GLN A 28 3.14 -14.23 -8.48
CA GLN A 28 2.08 -14.21 -9.49
C GLN A 28 1.60 -12.78 -9.77
N LYS A 29 1.35 -11.97 -8.71
CA LYS A 29 0.92 -10.57 -8.87
C LYS A 29 1.99 -9.69 -9.50
N TYR A 30 3.24 -9.85 -9.10
CA TYR A 30 4.35 -9.14 -9.73
C TYR A 30 4.40 -9.42 -11.23
N ARG A 31 4.38 -10.71 -11.62
CA ARG A 31 4.39 -11.14 -13.03
C ARG A 31 3.16 -10.67 -13.82
N GLU A 32 1.99 -10.65 -13.17
CA GLU A 32 0.76 -10.12 -13.79
C GLU A 32 0.90 -8.63 -14.15
N ILE A 33 1.44 -7.81 -13.25
CA ILE A 33 1.68 -6.38 -13.48
C ILE A 33 2.77 -6.19 -14.55
N GLU A 34 3.91 -6.86 -14.40
CA GLU A 34 5.05 -6.81 -15.32
C GLU A 34 4.62 -7.14 -16.75
N LYS A 35 3.87 -8.24 -16.92
CA LYS A 35 3.35 -8.66 -18.23
C LYS A 35 2.32 -7.67 -18.78
N ALA A 36 1.45 -7.12 -17.94
CA ALA A 36 0.42 -6.21 -18.37
C ALA A 36 1.01 -4.86 -18.84
N MET A 37 2.09 -4.36 -18.21
CA MET A 37 2.70 -3.07 -18.51
C MET A 37 4.24 -3.16 -18.52
N PRO A 38 4.85 -3.88 -19.49
CA PRO A 38 6.29 -4.15 -19.54
C PRO A 38 7.16 -2.90 -19.73
N GLU A 39 6.58 -1.80 -20.22
CA GLU A 39 7.25 -0.50 -20.37
C GLU A 39 7.44 0.23 -19.04
N THR A 40 6.84 -0.26 -17.95
CA THR A 40 6.85 0.41 -16.64
C THR A 40 7.74 -0.36 -15.67
N ARG A 41 8.60 0.36 -14.96
CA ARG A 41 9.36 -0.22 -13.84
C ARG A 41 8.50 -0.26 -12.58
N ILE A 42 8.45 -1.43 -11.96
CA ILE A 42 7.71 -1.64 -10.72
C ILE A 42 8.62 -1.26 -9.55
N TYR A 43 8.19 -0.27 -8.78
CA TYR A 43 8.77 0.12 -7.50
C TYR A 43 7.84 -0.34 -6.39
N TYR A 44 8.10 -1.49 -5.81
CA TYR A 44 7.27 -2.01 -4.73
C TYR A 44 7.23 -1.04 -3.55
N ALA A 45 6.04 -0.62 -3.14
CA ALA A 45 5.86 0.24 -1.97
C ALA A 45 6.07 -0.56 -0.68
N VAL A 46 7.27 -0.46 -0.12
CA VAL A 46 7.77 -1.28 1.01
C VAL A 46 6.85 -1.20 2.24
N LYS A 47 6.28 -0.02 2.50
CA LYS A 47 5.33 0.22 3.60
C LYS A 47 4.13 -0.74 3.63
N ALA A 48 3.77 -1.35 2.50
CA ALA A 48 2.63 -2.27 2.45
C ALA A 48 2.91 -3.56 3.22
N ASN A 49 4.11 -4.12 3.07
CA ASN A 49 4.66 -5.20 3.89
C ASN A 49 6.18 -5.28 3.70
N PRO A 50 6.99 -4.88 4.70
CA PRO A 50 8.46 -4.81 4.61
C PRO A 50 9.16 -6.13 4.94
N ALA A 51 8.45 -7.25 5.03
CA ALA A 51 9.03 -8.52 5.46
C ALA A 51 10.24 -8.93 4.60
N PRO A 52 11.33 -9.38 5.21
CA PRO A 52 12.54 -9.77 4.49
C PRO A 52 12.31 -10.84 3.41
N ASP A 53 11.39 -11.78 3.63
CA ASP A 53 11.07 -12.83 2.67
C ASP A 53 10.40 -12.28 1.41
N ILE A 54 9.52 -11.28 1.55
CA ILE A 54 8.89 -10.57 0.43
C ILE A 54 9.94 -9.75 -0.32
N LEU A 55 10.77 -8.99 0.40
CA LEU A 55 11.80 -8.15 -0.22
C LEU A 55 12.81 -8.98 -1.00
N LYS A 56 13.29 -10.10 -0.44
CA LYS A 56 14.21 -11.05 -1.12
C LYS A 56 13.58 -11.64 -2.39
N LEU A 57 12.30 -12.04 -2.31
CA LEU A 57 11.56 -12.52 -3.47
C LEU A 57 11.52 -11.44 -4.57
N LEU A 58 11.12 -10.22 -4.22
CA LEU A 58 11.00 -9.12 -5.17
C LEU A 58 12.34 -8.68 -5.76
N VAL A 59 13.42 -8.70 -4.98
CA VAL A 59 14.79 -8.50 -5.49
C VAL A 59 15.12 -9.56 -6.56
N LYS A 60 14.83 -10.83 -6.28
CA LYS A 60 15.06 -11.94 -7.22
C LYS A 60 14.24 -11.79 -8.50
N LEU A 61 13.05 -11.19 -8.43
CA LEU A 61 12.20 -10.92 -9.57
C LEU A 61 12.61 -9.66 -10.36
N GLY A 62 13.57 -8.87 -9.85
CA GLY A 62 14.07 -7.65 -10.52
C GLY A 62 13.26 -6.39 -10.20
N SER A 63 12.45 -6.40 -9.14
CA SER A 63 11.72 -5.22 -8.68
C SER A 63 12.65 -4.10 -8.22
N CYS A 64 12.19 -2.87 -8.39
CA CYS A 64 12.67 -1.70 -7.65
C CYS A 64 11.79 -1.49 -6.41
N PHE A 65 12.16 -0.50 -5.55
CA PHE A 65 11.49 -0.29 -4.28
C PHE A 65 11.23 1.19 -4.02
N ASP A 66 9.99 1.51 -3.64
CA ASP A 66 9.61 2.80 -3.08
C ASP A 66 9.73 2.72 -1.56
N VAL A 67 10.68 3.47 -1.00
CA VAL A 67 10.98 3.50 0.44
C VAL A 67 10.54 4.82 1.07
N ALA A 68 10.06 4.76 2.30
CA ALA A 68 9.55 5.90 3.04
C ALA A 68 10.44 6.34 4.21
N SER A 69 11.50 5.59 4.51
CA SER A 69 12.39 5.84 5.66
C SER A 69 13.76 5.17 5.48
N VAL A 70 14.75 5.59 6.27
CA VAL A 70 16.08 4.93 6.31
C VAL A 70 15.96 3.47 6.73
N PRO A 71 15.17 3.06 7.74
CA PRO A 71 14.95 1.64 8.02
C PRO A 71 14.48 0.83 6.82
N GLU A 72 13.58 1.35 5.98
CA GLU A 72 13.17 0.66 4.75
C GLU A 72 14.28 0.59 3.70
N VAL A 73 15.13 1.63 3.59
CA VAL A 73 16.35 1.58 2.76
C VAL A 73 17.24 0.42 3.21
N GLU A 74 17.54 0.33 4.51
CA GLU A 74 18.39 -0.73 5.06
C GLU A 74 17.79 -2.12 4.87
N LEU A 75 16.49 -2.29 5.04
CA LEU A 75 15.80 -3.56 4.79
C LEU A 75 15.92 -4.00 3.32
N CYS A 76 15.74 -3.08 2.37
CA CYS A 76 15.89 -3.38 0.95
C CYS A 76 17.34 -3.77 0.59
N LEU A 77 18.33 -3.02 1.09
CA LEU A 77 19.73 -3.31 0.87
C LEU A 77 20.12 -4.66 1.48
N ALA A 78 19.66 -4.96 2.69
CA ALA A 78 19.88 -6.25 3.36
C ALA A 78 19.23 -7.42 2.61
N ALA A 79 18.13 -7.17 1.89
CA ALA A 79 17.49 -8.15 1.01
C ALA A 79 18.25 -8.35 -0.32
N GLY A 80 19.27 -7.54 -0.62
CA GLY A 80 20.09 -7.60 -1.83
C GLY A 80 19.67 -6.62 -2.94
N ALA A 81 18.80 -5.65 -2.65
CA ALA A 81 18.48 -4.60 -3.60
C ALA A 81 19.69 -3.71 -3.86
N LYS A 82 19.86 -3.27 -5.11
CA LYS A 82 20.88 -2.28 -5.45
C LYS A 82 20.38 -0.87 -5.13
N PRO A 83 21.24 0.05 -4.65
CA PRO A 83 20.84 1.41 -4.31
C PRO A 83 20.15 2.18 -5.46
N GLU A 84 20.59 1.97 -6.69
CA GLU A 84 20.01 2.58 -7.89
C GLU A 84 18.57 2.14 -8.18
N ASN A 85 18.11 1.05 -7.56
CA ASN A 85 16.74 0.54 -7.65
C ASN A 85 15.85 1.07 -6.52
N LEU A 86 16.33 2.00 -5.70
CA LEU A 86 15.56 2.61 -4.62
C LEU A 86 15.11 4.03 -4.99
N SER A 87 13.86 4.34 -4.67
CA SER A 87 13.26 5.68 -4.71
C SER A 87 12.86 6.06 -3.30
N TYR A 88 13.32 7.20 -2.80
CA TYR A 88 12.87 7.71 -1.51
C TYR A 88 11.59 8.55 -1.72
N GLY A 89 10.44 7.86 -1.80
CA GLY A 89 9.17 8.42 -2.24
C GLY A 89 8.39 9.20 -1.19
N ASN A 90 8.80 9.17 0.10
CA ASN A 90 8.19 10.05 1.10
C ASN A 90 8.59 11.50 0.86
N THR A 91 7.61 12.41 0.73
CA THR A 91 7.86 13.82 0.44
C THR A 91 8.30 14.64 1.66
N ILE A 92 8.30 14.04 2.85
CA ILE A 92 8.82 14.65 4.09
C ILE A 92 9.90 13.74 4.69
N LYS A 93 11.10 14.27 4.91
CA LYS A 93 12.24 13.52 5.43
C LYS A 93 13.04 14.39 6.40
N LYS A 94 13.64 13.79 7.43
CA LYS A 94 14.66 14.50 8.21
C LYS A 94 15.89 14.71 7.33
N GLU A 95 16.57 15.85 7.45
CA GLU A 95 17.75 16.15 6.63
C GLU A 95 18.86 15.10 6.83
N ARG A 96 19.07 14.64 8.07
CA ARG A 96 20.01 13.55 8.36
C ARG A 96 19.62 12.22 7.66
N ASP A 97 18.32 11.93 7.51
CA ASP A 97 17.85 10.72 6.88
C ASP A 97 18.06 10.78 5.35
N ILE A 98 17.97 11.98 4.76
CA ILE A 98 18.34 12.22 3.36
C ILE A 98 19.84 11.97 3.17
N ALA A 99 20.68 12.51 4.04
CA ALA A 99 22.13 12.31 3.99
C ALA A 99 22.49 10.82 4.10
N THR A 100 21.90 10.12 5.07
CA THR A 100 22.15 8.68 5.27
C THR A 100 21.73 7.88 4.02
N ALA A 101 20.53 8.13 3.45
CA ALA A 101 20.10 7.45 2.24
C ALA A 101 21.03 7.75 1.05
N TYR A 102 21.51 8.99 0.93
CA TYR A 102 22.47 9.39 -0.10
C TYR A 102 23.82 8.67 0.05
N GLU A 103 24.34 8.55 1.26
CA GLU A 103 25.56 7.78 1.58
C GLU A 103 25.39 6.30 1.24
N ARG A 104 24.19 5.74 1.41
CA ARG A 104 23.83 4.37 0.99
C ARG A 104 23.64 4.21 -0.53
N GLY A 105 23.81 5.29 -1.30
CA GLY A 105 23.75 5.26 -2.76
C GLY A 105 22.38 5.54 -3.36
N VAL A 106 21.35 5.89 -2.58
CA VAL A 106 20.06 6.34 -3.11
C VAL A 106 20.22 7.67 -3.85
N ARG A 107 19.64 7.80 -5.03
CA ARG A 107 19.80 8.98 -5.91
C ARG A 107 18.49 9.54 -6.45
N LEU A 108 17.35 8.99 -6.07
CA LEU A 108 16.02 9.41 -6.53
C LEU A 108 15.15 9.78 -5.33
N TYR A 109 14.70 11.05 -5.25
CA TYR A 109 14.01 11.60 -4.09
C TYR A 109 12.74 12.33 -4.49
N ALA A 110 11.63 12.02 -3.80
CA ALA A 110 10.38 12.75 -3.90
C ALA A 110 10.40 14.02 -3.03
N PHE A 111 9.69 15.04 -3.49
CA PHE A 111 9.39 16.25 -2.71
C PHE A 111 8.07 16.87 -3.17
N ASP A 112 7.51 17.78 -2.35
CA ASP A 112 6.30 18.55 -2.66
C ASP A 112 6.29 19.93 -2.00
N SER A 113 7.46 20.40 -1.55
CA SER A 113 7.62 21.70 -0.90
C SER A 113 9.02 22.26 -1.09
N GLU A 114 9.14 23.57 -1.00
CA GLU A 114 10.41 24.27 -1.16
C GLU A 114 11.42 23.90 -0.08
N ALA A 115 10.97 23.87 1.19
CA ALA A 115 11.83 23.50 2.31
C ALA A 115 12.38 22.08 2.20
N GLU A 116 11.59 21.13 1.64
CA GLU A 116 12.07 19.78 1.39
C GLU A 116 13.08 19.74 0.25
N LEU A 117 12.84 20.46 -0.84
CA LEU A 117 13.77 20.56 -1.97
C LEU A 117 15.13 21.11 -1.51
N GLU A 118 15.14 22.13 -0.67
CA GLU A 118 16.36 22.73 -0.10
C GLU A 118 17.11 21.75 0.83
N LYS A 119 16.41 20.98 1.65
CA LYS A 119 17.03 19.89 2.45
C LYS A 119 17.70 18.85 1.56
N ILE A 120 17.03 18.43 0.47
CA ILE A 120 17.61 17.48 -0.47
C ILE A 120 18.86 18.06 -1.12
N ALA A 121 18.85 19.33 -1.51
CA ALA A 121 20.01 19.99 -2.12
C ALA A 121 21.23 20.01 -1.19
N ARG A 122 21.02 20.27 0.11
CA ARG A 122 22.10 20.26 1.08
C ARG A 122 22.61 18.86 1.42
N ALA A 123 21.70 17.90 1.56
CA ALA A 123 22.03 16.57 2.09
C ALA A 123 22.30 15.49 1.01
N ALA A 124 21.87 15.75 -0.24
CA ALA A 124 22.03 14.85 -1.37
C ALA A 124 22.38 15.63 -2.66
N PRO A 125 23.54 16.30 -2.72
CA PRO A 125 23.92 17.14 -3.86
C PRO A 125 23.96 16.33 -5.16
N GLY A 126 23.39 16.90 -6.24
CA GLY A 126 23.32 16.25 -7.55
C GLY A 126 22.26 15.13 -7.65
N ALA A 127 21.44 14.93 -6.63
CA ALA A 127 20.40 13.92 -6.66
C ALA A 127 19.33 14.23 -7.72
N ARG A 128 18.75 13.16 -8.27
CA ARG A 128 17.55 13.25 -9.11
C ARG A 128 16.33 13.46 -8.23
N VAL A 129 15.52 14.45 -8.59
CA VAL A 129 14.32 14.80 -7.82
C VAL A 129 13.06 14.73 -8.68
N PHE A 130 11.97 14.34 -8.05
CA PHE A 130 10.66 14.37 -8.68
C PHE A 130 9.62 15.00 -7.75
N CYS A 131 8.79 15.87 -8.33
CA CYS A 131 7.77 16.58 -7.58
C CYS A 131 6.47 15.78 -7.57
N ARG A 132 5.84 15.66 -6.39
CA ARG A 132 4.54 15.02 -6.24
C ARG A 132 3.42 16.04 -6.41
N LEU A 133 2.55 15.79 -7.39
CA LEU A 133 1.35 16.57 -7.64
C LEU A 133 0.20 16.14 -6.74
N LEU A 134 -0.65 17.09 -6.35
CA LEU A 134 -1.96 16.80 -5.79
C LEU A 134 -2.80 16.11 -6.86
N ALA A 135 -3.44 15.00 -6.49
CA ALA A 135 -4.39 14.31 -7.34
C ALA A 135 -5.68 14.04 -6.57
N GLY A 136 -6.82 14.03 -7.27
CA GLY A 136 -8.09 13.62 -6.68
C GLY A 136 -8.07 12.13 -6.29
N SER A 137 -8.75 11.78 -5.21
CA SER A 137 -8.82 10.40 -4.70
C SER A 137 -10.25 9.83 -4.66
N GLU A 138 -11.18 10.44 -5.39
CA GLU A 138 -12.55 9.92 -5.46
C GLU A 138 -12.56 8.49 -6.01
N GLY A 139 -13.30 7.60 -5.38
CA GLY A 139 -13.34 6.17 -5.70
C GLY A 139 -12.29 5.33 -4.99
N ALA A 140 -11.38 5.91 -4.22
CA ALA A 140 -10.49 5.19 -3.31
C ALA A 140 -11.23 4.84 -2.01
N GLU A 141 -11.12 3.58 -1.57
CA GLU A 141 -11.70 3.16 -0.28
C GLU A 141 -10.85 3.66 0.92
N TRP A 142 -9.55 3.83 0.71
CA TRP A 142 -8.66 4.52 1.65
C TRP A 142 -8.19 5.83 1.02
N PRO A 143 -8.91 6.93 1.21
CA PRO A 143 -8.65 8.19 0.55
C PRO A 143 -7.34 8.82 1.04
N LEU A 144 -6.64 9.48 0.14
CA LEU A 144 -5.52 10.32 0.50
C LEU A 144 -6.07 11.68 0.97
N SER A 145 -5.58 12.13 2.12
CA SER A 145 -5.79 13.50 2.57
C SER A 145 -4.90 14.47 1.75
N ARG A 146 -5.13 15.77 1.94
CA ARG A 146 -4.26 16.85 1.40
C ARG A 146 -2.88 16.91 2.07
N LYS A 147 -2.46 15.83 2.74
CA LYS A 147 -1.18 15.73 3.45
C LYS A 147 0.02 15.76 2.50
N PHE A 148 -0.13 15.24 1.29
CA PHE A 148 0.95 15.07 0.32
C PHE A 148 0.59 15.68 -1.03
N GLY A 149 1.63 16.16 -1.71
CA GLY A 149 1.54 16.75 -3.03
C GLY A 149 1.33 18.27 -2.97
N CYS A 150 1.76 18.95 -4.00
CA CYS A 150 1.52 20.39 -4.20
C CYS A 150 0.72 20.63 -5.48
N ASP A 151 0.18 21.83 -5.62
CA ASP A 151 -0.56 22.22 -6.80
C ASP A 151 0.35 22.41 -8.03
N TYR A 152 -0.28 22.55 -9.17
CA TYR A 152 0.39 22.67 -10.46
C TYR A 152 1.38 23.84 -10.51
N ALA A 153 0.99 25.04 -10.03
CA ALA A 153 1.82 26.24 -10.11
C ALA A 153 3.05 26.11 -9.20
N MET A 154 2.85 25.61 -7.99
CA MET A 154 3.93 25.35 -7.05
C MET A 154 4.90 24.28 -7.59
N ALA A 155 4.39 23.18 -8.15
CA ALA A 155 5.22 22.14 -8.73
C ALA A 155 6.09 22.67 -9.88
N ARG A 156 5.52 23.50 -10.77
CA ARG A 156 6.27 24.19 -11.82
C ARG A 156 7.43 25.01 -11.25
N ASP A 157 7.14 25.87 -10.29
CA ASP A 157 8.12 26.78 -9.73
C ASP A 157 9.23 26.03 -8.98
N LEU A 158 8.89 24.97 -8.26
CA LEU A 158 9.83 24.09 -7.59
C LEU A 158 10.73 23.33 -8.56
N MET A 159 10.18 22.82 -9.67
CA MET A 159 10.97 22.12 -10.69
C MET A 159 11.92 23.10 -11.43
N LEU A 160 11.55 24.37 -11.60
CA LEU A 160 12.43 25.42 -12.12
C LEU A 160 13.51 25.85 -11.11
N LYS A 161 13.25 25.69 -9.81
CA LYS A 161 14.22 25.97 -8.73
C LYS A 161 15.25 24.85 -8.59
N ALA A 162 14.88 23.59 -8.82
CA ALA A 162 15.74 22.42 -8.59
C ALA A 162 17.13 22.53 -9.24
N PRO A 163 17.30 22.88 -10.54
CA PRO A 163 18.63 23.00 -11.14
C PRO A 163 19.44 24.15 -10.55
N LYS A 164 18.81 25.22 -10.07
CA LYS A 164 19.51 26.36 -9.42
C LYS A 164 20.10 25.95 -8.06
N LEU A 165 19.57 24.90 -7.45
CA LEU A 165 20.07 24.29 -6.23
C LEU A 165 21.05 23.14 -6.47
N GLY A 166 21.47 22.89 -7.73
CA GLY A 166 22.38 21.82 -8.09
C GLY A 166 21.75 20.42 -8.09
N LEU A 167 20.43 20.32 -8.12
CA LEU A 167 19.68 19.07 -8.24
C LEU A 167 19.31 18.79 -9.70
N VAL A 168 19.03 17.53 -10.01
CA VAL A 168 18.59 17.10 -11.33
C VAL A 168 17.07 16.93 -11.34
N PRO A 169 16.29 17.85 -11.94
CA PRO A 169 14.86 17.68 -12.12
C PRO A 169 14.62 16.48 -13.03
N PHE A 170 14.02 15.43 -12.49
CA PHE A 170 13.92 14.15 -13.19
C PHE A 170 12.51 13.80 -13.63
N GLY A 171 11.50 14.14 -12.83
CA GLY A 171 10.13 13.78 -13.18
C GLY A 171 9.06 14.33 -12.26
N LEU A 172 7.86 13.84 -12.50
CA LEU A 172 6.67 14.15 -11.70
C LEU A 172 6.02 12.84 -11.23
N SER A 173 5.35 12.90 -10.08
CA SER A 173 4.56 11.80 -9.55
C SER A 173 3.18 12.28 -9.09
N PHE A 174 2.27 11.36 -8.99
CA PHE A 174 0.97 11.54 -8.35
C PHE A 174 0.50 10.24 -7.72
N HIS A 175 -0.54 10.29 -6.91
CA HIS A 175 -1.16 9.09 -6.34
C HIS A 175 -2.67 9.27 -6.26
N VAL A 176 -3.43 8.36 -6.89
CA VAL A 176 -4.89 8.44 -7.05
C VAL A 176 -5.70 7.92 -5.86
N GLY A 177 -5.06 7.60 -4.76
CA GLY A 177 -5.67 7.01 -3.56
C GLY A 177 -5.44 5.50 -3.46
N SER A 178 -5.30 4.98 -2.23
CA SER A 178 -5.11 3.56 -1.98
C SER A 178 -6.44 2.82 -2.12
N GLN A 179 -6.41 1.57 -2.59
CA GLN A 179 -7.61 0.81 -2.92
C GLN A 179 -8.51 1.59 -3.91
N GLN A 180 -7.94 2.04 -5.01
CA GLN A 180 -8.67 2.77 -6.03
C GLN A 180 -9.54 1.81 -6.84
N THR A 181 -10.87 1.96 -6.75
CA THR A 181 -11.82 1.06 -7.42
C THR A 181 -12.25 1.54 -8.81
N ASN A 182 -11.90 2.80 -9.16
CA ASN A 182 -12.18 3.39 -10.47
C ASN A 182 -10.91 3.51 -11.33
N PRO A 183 -10.70 2.66 -12.35
CA PRO A 183 -9.49 2.68 -13.18
C PRO A 183 -9.34 3.96 -14.03
N THR A 184 -10.41 4.75 -14.24
CA THR A 184 -10.33 5.99 -15.02
C THR A 184 -9.68 7.16 -14.28
N ARG A 185 -9.41 7.01 -12.96
CA ARG A 185 -8.86 8.11 -12.14
C ARG A 185 -7.45 8.54 -12.52
N TRP A 186 -6.70 7.70 -13.21
CA TRP A 186 -5.39 8.06 -13.75
C TRP A 186 -5.46 9.09 -14.87
N ASP A 187 -6.57 9.20 -15.61
CA ASP A 187 -6.67 10.07 -16.80
C ASP A 187 -6.42 11.54 -16.48
N GLN A 188 -7.09 12.09 -15.48
CA GLN A 188 -6.93 13.50 -15.07
C GLN A 188 -5.50 13.77 -14.55
N ALA A 189 -4.97 12.87 -13.70
CA ALA A 189 -3.63 13.04 -13.15
C ALA A 189 -2.54 12.98 -14.25
N VAL A 190 -2.70 12.09 -15.24
CA VAL A 190 -1.81 12.02 -16.41
C VAL A 190 -1.96 13.28 -17.28
N ALA A 191 -3.18 13.83 -17.44
CA ALA A 191 -3.40 15.07 -18.19
C ALA A 191 -2.65 16.26 -17.59
N GLU A 192 -2.78 16.46 -16.28
CA GLU A 192 -2.09 17.52 -15.55
C GLU A 192 -0.57 17.35 -15.60
N THR A 193 -0.09 16.12 -15.42
CA THR A 193 1.33 15.78 -15.53
C THR A 193 1.86 16.07 -16.91
N ALA A 194 1.19 15.65 -17.98
CA ALA A 194 1.61 15.88 -19.35
C ALA A 194 1.62 17.37 -19.74
N LYS A 195 0.67 18.15 -19.20
CA LYS A 195 0.64 19.59 -19.38
C LYS A 195 1.88 20.24 -18.75
N LEU A 196 2.21 19.85 -17.51
CA LEU A 196 3.37 20.40 -16.80
C LEU A 196 4.70 19.99 -17.44
N PHE A 197 4.81 18.78 -17.98
CA PHE A 197 5.98 18.36 -18.76
C PHE A 197 6.27 19.29 -19.93
N ARG A 198 5.23 19.60 -20.75
CA ARG A 198 5.38 20.50 -21.90
C ARG A 198 5.73 21.93 -21.49
N GLU A 199 5.13 22.43 -20.41
CA GLU A 199 5.41 23.78 -19.91
C GLU A 199 6.86 23.90 -19.43
N LEU A 200 7.34 22.92 -18.65
CA LEU A 200 8.72 22.89 -18.16
C LEU A 200 9.75 22.72 -19.28
N GLU A 201 9.47 21.88 -20.29
CA GLU A 201 10.30 21.75 -21.50
C GLU A 201 10.43 23.10 -22.19
N GLY A 202 9.32 23.84 -22.38
CA GLY A 202 9.33 25.19 -22.97
C GLY A 202 10.08 26.25 -22.14
N LEU A 203 10.27 25.99 -20.84
CA LEU A 203 11.04 26.82 -19.90
C LEU A 203 12.49 26.32 -19.70
N GLY A 204 12.94 25.33 -20.49
CA GLY A 204 14.30 24.81 -20.48
C GLY A 204 14.57 23.70 -19.41
N VAL A 205 13.53 23.12 -18.82
CA VAL A 205 13.65 21.99 -17.89
C VAL A 205 13.04 20.74 -18.51
N GLU A 206 13.90 19.85 -19.00
CA GLU A 206 13.49 18.58 -19.59
C GLU A 206 13.30 17.52 -18.50
N LEU A 207 12.07 16.99 -18.37
CA LEU A 207 11.77 15.88 -17.49
C LEU A 207 11.75 14.56 -18.26
N ARG A 208 12.16 13.47 -17.60
CA ARG A 208 12.30 12.17 -18.23
C ARG A 208 11.38 11.09 -17.61
N MET A 209 10.81 11.33 -16.43
CA MET A 209 10.12 10.32 -15.67
C MET A 209 8.70 10.74 -15.30
N VAL A 210 7.75 9.84 -15.49
CA VAL A 210 6.41 9.88 -14.87
C VAL A 210 6.25 8.70 -13.94
N ASN A 211 5.94 9.02 -12.68
CA ASN A 211 5.57 8.03 -11.68
C ASN A 211 4.05 8.05 -11.52
N LEU A 212 3.41 6.98 -11.99
CA LEU A 212 1.96 6.79 -11.98
C LEU A 212 1.40 6.49 -10.56
N GLY A 213 2.28 6.41 -9.57
CA GLY A 213 1.95 6.13 -8.18
C GLY A 213 1.46 4.72 -7.93
N GLY A 214 0.86 4.55 -6.77
CA GLY A 214 0.16 3.34 -6.36
C GLY A 214 -1.34 3.45 -6.58
N GLY A 215 -2.09 2.63 -5.84
CA GLY A 215 -3.54 2.64 -5.85
C GLY A 215 -4.18 1.36 -6.38
N LEU A 216 -3.43 0.47 -7.04
CA LEU A 216 -3.94 -0.84 -7.48
C LEU A 216 -4.55 -1.59 -6.28
N PRO A 217 -5.82 -2.06 -6.42
CA PRO A 217 -6.56 -2.63 -5.31
C PRO A 217 -6.23 -4.10 -5.06
N ALA A 218 -6.48 -4.54 -3.82
CA ALA A 218 -6.66 -5.93 -3.45
C ALA A 218 -8.15 -6.33 -3.49
N ARG A 219 -8.44 -7.62 -3.38
CA ARG A 219 -9.80 -8.16 -3.36
C ARG A 219 -10.38 -8.17 -1.96
N TYR A 220 -11.27 -7.23 -1.67
CA TYR A 220 -12.06 -7.23 -0.45
C TYR A 220 -13.49 -7.74 -0.71
N ARG A 221 -14.45 -7.35 0.11
CA ARG A 221 -15.86 -7.76 -0.07
C ARG A 221 -16.45 -7.30 -1.41
N LYS A 222 -16.06 -6.11 -1.87
CA LYS A 222 -16.48 -5.60 -3.18
C LYS A 222 -15.58 -6.14 -4.30
N ARG A 223 -16.17 -6.38 -5.44
CA ARG A 223 -15.41 -6.73 -6.66
C ARG A 223 -14.65 -5.51 -7.15
N VAL A 224 -13.42 -5.73 -7.59
CA VAL A 224 -12.57 -4.71 -8.20
C VAL A 224 -12.25 -5.11 -9.65
N PRO A 225 -12.00 -4.13 -10.53
CA PRO A 225 -11.54 -4.40 -11.89
C PRO A 225 -10.23 -5.21 -11.90
N THR A 226 -9.95 -5.86 -13.03
CA THR A 226 -8.70 -6.61 -13.23
C THR A 226 -7.52 -5.65 -13.43
N ILE A 227 -6.29 -6.12 -13.16
CA ILE A 227 -5.06 -5.35 -13.45
C ILE A 227 -5.01 -4.94 -14.93
N ALA A 228 -5.41 -5.82 -15.84
CA ALA A 228 -5.47 -5.51 -17.27
C ALA A 228 -6.35 -4.29 -17.57
N LYS A 229 -7.50 -4.12 -16.86
CA LYS A 229 -8.37 -2.96 -17.04
C LYS A 229 -7.73 -1.66 -16.53
N TYR A 230 -7.03 -1.69 -15.41
CA TYR A 230 -6.26 -0.53 -14.92
C TYR A 230 -5.17 -0.14 -15.91
N VAL A 231 -4.41 -1.10 -16.41
CA VAL A 231 -3.33 -0.85 -17.38
C VAL A 231 -3.90 -0.31 -18.70
N GLU A 232 -5.03 -0.83 -19.18
CA GLU A 232 -5.71 -0.31 -20.37
C GLU A 232 -6.02 1.18 -20.24
N GLU A 233 -6.62 1.60 -19.11
CA GLU A 233 -6.96 3.00 -18.85
C GLU A 233 -5.70 3.89 -18.69
N MET A 234 -4.68 3.40 -17.96
CA MET A 234 -3.40 4.11 -17.83
C MET A 234 -2.73 4.34 -19.18
N ARG A 235 -2.67 3.30 -20.03
CA ARG A 235 -2.11 3.41 -21.40
C ARG A 235 -2.94 4.33 -22.28
N ALA A 236 -4.28 4.28 -22.18
CA ALA A 236 -5.15 5.17 -22.91
C ALA A 236 -4.91 6.63 -22.52
N ALA A 237 -4.77 6.91 -21.21
CA ALA A 237 -4.43 8.23 -20.70
C ALA A 237 -3.05 8.70 -21.16
N LEU A 238 -2.03 7.85 -21.07
CA LEU A 238 -0.67 8.19 -21.56
C LEU A 238 -0.68 8.52 -23.06
N ARG A 239 -1.33 7.71 -23.88
CA ARG A 239 -1.45 7.99 -25.33
C ARG A 239 -2.20 9.27 -25.61
N ARG A 240 -3.31 9.53 -24.89
CA ARG A 240 -4.15 10.73 -25.09
C ARG A 240 -3.40 12.01 -24.76
N HIS A 241 -2.65 12.02 -23.66
CA HIS A 241 -2.09 13.25 -23.10
C HIS A 241 -0.62 13.50 -23.44
N PHE A 242 0.18 12.45 -23.63
CA PHE A 242 1.58 12.56 -24.07
C PHE A 242 1.74 12.33 -25.58
N GLY A 243 0.81 11.62 -26.24
CA GLY A 243 0.92 11.32 -27.68
C GLY A 243 2.21 10.54 -27.99
N ASN A 244 2.99 11.04 -28.95
CA ASN A 244 4.28 10.47 -29.34
C ASN A 244 5.45 10.89 -28.46
N ARG A 245 5.22 11.73 -27.44
CA ARG A 245 6.24 12.21 -26.48
C ARG A 245 6.13 11.46 -25.16
N ALA A 246 6.01 10.14 -25.21
CA ALA A 246 5.98 9.32 -24.00
C ALA A 246 7.23 9.56 -23.14
N PRO A 247 7.08 9.63 -21.80
CA PRO A 247 8.23 9.75 -20.90
C PRO A 247 9.21 8.60 -21.10
N GLU A 248 10.51 8.89 -21.00
CA GLU A 248 11.58 7.87 -21.11
C GLU A 248 11.46 6.80 -20.03
N HIS A 249 11.03 7.21 -18.83
CA HIS A 249 10.84 6.32 -17.68
C HIS A 249 9.41 6.38 -17.16
N LEU A 250 8.75 5.26 -17.15
CA LEU A 250 7.47 5.07 -16.46
C LEU A 250 7.69 4.24 -15.20
N ILE A 251 7.13 4.70 -14.08
CA ILE A 251 7.19 4.05 -12.78
C ILE A 251 5.77 3.79 -12.25
N MET A 252 5.58 2.66 -11.60
CA MET A 252 4.41 2.34 -10.79
C MET A 252 4.87 1.96 -9.38
N GLU A 253 4.07 2.33 -8.37
CA GLU A 253 4.33 2.05 -6.95
C GLU A 253 3.26 1.14 -6.33
N PRO A 254 3.06 -0.09 -6.85
CA PRO A 254 2.10 -1.00 -6.27
C PRO A 254 2.56 -1.48 -4.90
N GLY A 255 1.69 -1.39 -3.91
CA GLY A 255 1.86 -1.99 -2.59
C GLY A 255 0.75 -2.99 -2.33
N ARG A 256 -0.42 -2.49 -1.91
CA ARG A 256 -1.62 -3.30 -1.63
C ARG A 256 -1.96 -4.29 -2.74
N GLY A 257 -1.99 -3.86 -3.98
CA GLY A 257 -2.33 -4.70 -5.13
C GLY A 257 -1.36 -5.87 -5.37
N MET A 258 -0.14 -5.82 -4.81
CA MET A 258 0.83 -6.91 -4.89
C MET A 258 0.71 -7.91 -3.74
N VAL A 259 0.52 -7.43 -2.51
CA VAL A 259 0.66 -8.27 -1.32
C VAL A 259 -0.66 -8.50 -0.60
N GLY A 260 -1.70 -7.68 -0.81
CA GLY A 260 -2.95 -7.77 -0.07
C GLY A 260 -3.59 -9.15 -0.14
N ASP A 261 -3.80 -9.66 -1.35
CA ASP A 261 -4.45 -10.97 -1.58
C ASP A 261 -3.60 -12.18 -1.15
N ALA A 262 -2.31 -11.97 -0.89
CA ALA A 262 -1.37 -13.04 -0.57
C ALA A 262 -1.37 -13.44 0.91
N GLY A 263 -1.93 -12.61 1.79
CA GLY A 263 -1.94 -12.85 3.24
C GLY A 263 -3.33 -13.03 3.81
N VAL A 264 -3.41 -13.80 4.90
CA VAL A 264 -4.61 -13.96 5.74
C VAL A 264 -4.25 -13.75 7.19
N VAL A 265 -5.13 -13.09 7.94
CA VAL A 265 -5.05 -13.08 9.42
C VAL A 265 -5.95 -14.18 9.96
N HIS A 266 -5.34 -15.11 10.69
CA HIS A 266 -6.02 -16.22 11.36
C HIS A 266 -6.18 -15.89 12.84
N SER A 267 -7.40 -15.97 13.32
CA SER A 267 -7.85 -15.46 14.62
C SER A 267 -8.75 -16.48 15.30
N GLU A 268 -8.90 -16.35 16.61
CA GLU A 268 -9.79 -17.16 17.44
C GLU A 268 -10.92 -16.30 18.02
N VAL A 269 -12.11 -16.90 18.12
CA VAL A 269 -13.25 -16.33 18.84
C VAL A 269 -12.99 -16.43 20.35
N VAL A 270 -12.84 -15.29 21.01
CA VAL A 270 -12.69 -15.23 22.47
C VAL A 270 -14.03 -15.32 23.16
N LEU A 271 -15.04 -14.62 22.64
CA LEU A 271 -16.39 -14.56 23.24
C LEU A 271 -17.43 -14.25 22.16
N VAL A 272 -18.59 -14.89 22.30
CA VAL A 272 -19.82 -14.48 21.59
C VAL A 272 -20.86 -14.09 22.64
N SER A 273 -21.40 -12.87 22.52
CA SER A 273 -22.38 -12.36 23.48
C SER A 273 -23.43 -11.45 22.84
N ARG A 274 -24.41 -11.06 23.62
CA ARG A 274 -25.34 -9.95 23.33
C ARG A 274 -25.30 -8.97 24.48
N LYS A 275 -25.56 -7.70 24.24
CA LYS A 275 -25.65 -6.67 25.30
C LYS A 275 -27.06 -6.61 25.91
N SER A 276 -28.07 -7.05 25.14
CA SER A 276 -29.43 -7.18 25.59
C SER A 276 -30.08 -8.42 24.96
N ALA A 277 -31.05 -9.04 25.62
CA ALA A 277 -31.83 -10.15 25.06
C ALA A 277 -32.63 -9.72 23.81
N LYS A 278 -32.82 -8.41 23.60
CA LYS A 278 -33.56 -7.84 22.46
C LYS A 278 -32.64 -7.47 21.29
N ASP A 279 -31.32 -7.62 21.43
CA ASP A 279 -30.38 -7.24 20.39
C ASP A 279 -30.48 -8.23 19.20
N ASP A 280 -30.60 -7.69 18.00
CA ASP A 280 -30.54 -8.49 16.76
C ASP A 280 -29.11 -8.93 16.45
N LYS A 281 -28.11 -8.08 16.72
CA LYS A 281 -26.69 -8.35 16.47
C LYS A 281 -26.03 -9.03 17.66
N ARG A 282 -25.21 -10.05 17.37
CA ARG A 282 -24.29 -10.65 18.34
C ARG A 282 -22.94 -9.93 18.28
N TRP A 283 -22.33 -9.76 19.44
CA TRP A 283 -20.94 -9.33 19.56
C TRP A 283 -20.04 -10.56 19.47
N VAL A 284 -19.12 -10.54 18.51
CA VAL A 284 -18.08 -11.55 18.36
C VAL A 284 -16.73 -10.89 18.65
N TYR A 285 -16.16 -11.23 19.81
CA TYR A 285 -14.86 -10.76 20.23
C TYR A 285 -13.79 -11.73 19.75
N LEU A 286 -12.79 -11.21 19.07
CA LEU A 286 -11.67 -11.95 18.51
C LEU A 286 -10.39 -11.65 19.30
N ASP A 287 -9.38 -12.50 19.18
CA ASP A 287 -8.04 -12.25 19.71
C ASP A 287 -7.21 -11.30 18.86
N ILE A 288 -7.79 -10.71 17.82
CA ILE A 288 -7.25 -9.67 16.95
C ILE A 288 -8.23 -8.50 16.84
N GLY A 289 -7.70 -7.28 16.76
CA GLY A 289 -8.49 -6.07 16.58
C GLY A 289 -7.70 -4.98 15.88
N LYS A 290 -8.21 -3.75 15.94
CA LYS A 290 -7.57 -2.57 15.32
C LYS A 290 -6.12 -2.40 15.74
N PHE A 291 -5.86 -2.57 17.04
CA PHE A 291 -4.53 -2.37 17.62
C PHE A 291 -3.57 -3.54 17.35
N GLY A 292 -4.08 -4.73 17.04
CA GLY A 292 -3.28 -5.91 16.79
C GLY A 292 -2.88 -6.14 15.33
N GLY A 293 -3.32 -5.25 14.40
CA GLY A 293 -3.00 -5.38 12.98
C GLY A 293 -4.17 -5.12 12.03
N MET A 294 -5.38 -4.87 12.56
CA MET A 294 -6.58 -4.59 11.75
C MET A 294 -6.91 -3.08 11.72
N ALA A 295 -5.90 -2.21 11.77
CA ALA A 295 -6.09 -0.75 11.82
C ALA A 295 -6.85 -0.19 10.61
N GLU A 296 -6.76 -0.80 9.44
CA GLU A 296 -7.52 -0.37 8.26
C GLU A 296 -9.02 -0.65 8.35
N THR A 297 -9.51 -1.29 9.42
CA THR A 297 -10.93 -1.34 9.77
C THR A 297 -11.42 -0.06 10.44
N MET A 298 -10.55 0.92 10.65
CA MET A 298 -10.93 2.26 11.11
C MET A 298 -11.98 2.85 10.16
N ASP A 299 -13.05 3.41 10.72
CA ASP A 299 -14.23 3.89 10.00
C ASP A 299 -14.86 2.84 9.03
N GLU A 300 -14.51 1.57 9.25
CA GLU A 300 -14.91 0.42 8.41
C GLU A 300 -14.47 0.57 6.94
N ALA A 301 -13.37 1.29 6.70
CA ALA A 301 -12.89 1.63 5.36
C ALA A 301 -12.53 0.38 4.55
N ILE A 302 -11.71 -0.51 5.10
CA ILE A 302 -11.38 -1.79 4.47
C ILE A 302 -12.24 -2.89 5.07
N GLN A 303 -13.05 -3.52 4.25
CA GLN A 303 -13.96 -4.60 4.63
C GLN A 303 -13.43 -5.94 4.15
N TYR A 304 -12.70 -6.63 5.02
CA TYR A 304 -12.09 -7.93 4.71
C TYR A 304 -13.15 -9.01 4.50
N PRO A 305 -13.01 -9.89 3.48
CA PRO A 305 -13.78 -11.14 3.44
C PRO A 305 -13.39 -12.02 4.61
N ILE A 306 -14.39 -12.60 5.26
CA ILE A 306 -14.20 -13.45 6.45
C ILE A 306 -14.71 -14.84 6.15
N VAL A 307 -13.95 -15.86 6.58
CA VAL A 307 -14.36 -17.26 6.54
C VAL A 307 -14.17 -17.89 7.92
N THR A 308 -14.99 -18.87 8.22
CA THR A 308 -14.97 -19.60 9.49
C THR A 308 -14.95 -21.11 9.25
N GLU A 309 -14.64 -21.88 10.29
CA GLU A 309 -14.74 -23.36 10.24
C GLU A 309 -16.17 -23.86 10.15
N ARG A 310 -17.16 -22.96 10.35
CA ARG A 310 -18.60 -23.26 10.35
C ARG A 310 -19.34 -22.67 9.15
N ASP A 311 -18.60 -22.24 8.13
CA ASP A 311 -19.21 -21.70 6.91
C ASP A 311 -20.15 -22.72 6.25
N GLY A 312 -21.32 -22.26 5.82
CA GLY A 312 -22.39 -23.10 5.30
C GLY A 312 -23.55 -23.34 6.28
N ALA A 313 -23.34 -23.08 7.59
CA ALA A 313 -24.41 -23.07 8.58
C ALA A 313 -25.27 -21.79 8.47
N ALA A 314 -26.47 -21.81 9.11
CA ALA A 314 -27.31 -20.62 9.20
C ALA A 314 -26.52 -19.46 9.84
N ALA A 315 -26.56 -18.28 9.23
CA ALA A 315 -25.79 -17.11 9.66
C ALA A 315 -26.71 -15.98 10.12
N GLY A 316 -26.21 -15.19 11.06
CA GLY A 316 -26.92 -14.02 11.58
C GLY A 316 -25.99 -12.82 11.75
N PRO A 317 -26.56 -11.61 11.92
CA PRO A 317 -25.79 -10.38 11.98
C PRO A 317 -24.88 -10.32 13.21
N VAL A 318 -23.69 -9.71 13.01
CA VAL A 318 -22.68 -9.61 14.07
C VAL A 318 -22.05 -8.20 14.13
N ILE A 319 -21.52 -7.87 15.30
CA ILE A 319 -20.54 -6.80 15.51
C ILE A 319 -19.21 -7.49 15.81
N LEU A 320 -18.13 -7.09 15.11
CA LEU A 320 -16.80 -7.66 15.30
C LEU A 320 -15.92 -6.72 16.12
N ALA A 321 -15.41 -7.20 17.23
CA ALA A 321 -14.58 -6.44 18.17
C ALA A 321 -13.26 -7.15 18.46
N GLY A 322 -12.23 -6.36 18.75
CA GLY A 322 -10.92 -6.87 19.18
C GLY A 322 -10.86 -7.15 20.68
N PRO A 323 -9.69 -7.62 21.16
CA PRO A 323 -9.52 -8.11 22.53
C PRO A 323 -9.13 -7.02 23.52
N THR A 324 -8.83 -5.79 23.08
CA THR A 324 -8.28 -4.77 23.97
C THR A 324 -9.35 -4.14 24.85
N CYS A 325 -8.92 -3.53 25.96
CA CYS A 325 -9.82 -2.79 26.86
C CYS A 325 -10.22 -1.42 26.34
N ASP A 326 -9.86 -1.08 25.11
CA ASP A 326 -10.26 0.17 24.48
C ASP A 326 -11.60 0.03 23.77
N SER A 327 -12.53 0.93 24.04
CA SER A 327 -13.88 0.91 23.45
C SER A 327 -13.90 1.16 21.94
N VAL A 328 -12.84 1.74 21.37
CA VAL A 328 -12.74 1.93 19.89
C VAL A 328 -12.24 0.70 19.16
N ASP A 329 -11.89 -0.38 19.87
CA ASP A 329 -11.44 -1.64 19.27
C ASP A 329 -12.62 -2.45 18.69
N ILE A 330 -13.46 -1.78 17.91
CA ILE A 330 -14.58 -2.34 17.16
C ILE A 330 -14.23 -2.26 15.68
N MET A 331 -14.05 -3.41 15.05
CA MET A 331 -13.69 -3.50 13.63
C MET A 331 -14.87 -3.19 12.72
N TYR A 332 -16.03 -3.84 12.98
CA TYR A 332 -17.21 -3.70 12.16
C TYR A 332 -18.47 -3.70 13.02
N GLU A 333 -19.23 -2.62 12.97
CA GLU A 333 -20.52 -2.43 13.63
C GLU A 333 -21.63 -2.05 12.64
N LYS A 334 -21.29 -1.17 11.66
CA LYS A 334 -22.22 -0.66 10.65
C LYS A 334 -22.28 -1.55 9.42
N ALA A 335 -21.14 -2.10 9.00
CA ALA A 335 -21.06 -3.02 7.88
C ALA A 335 -21.88 -4.30 8.15
N ASP A 336 -22.62 -4.75 7.12
CA ASP A 336 -23.48 -5.94 7.21
C ASP A 336 -22.64 -7.23 7.16
N TYR A 337 -22.05 -7.58 8.32
CA TYR A 337 -21.40 -8.87 8.50
C TYR A 337 -22.36 -9.86 9.13
N LYS A 338 -22.38 -11.08 8.59
CA LYS A 338 -23.15 -12.22 9.10
C LYS A 338 -22.20 -13.37 9.28
N LEU A 339 -22.20 -13.97 10.47
CA LEU A 339 -21.42 -15.16 10.80
C LEU A 339 -22.32 -16.28 11.28
N PRO A 340 -21.86 -17.55 11.19
CA PRO A 340 -22.64 -18.71 11.61
C PRO A 340 -23.25 -18.55 13.02
N LEU A 341 -24.51 -18.94 13.17
CA LEU A 341 -25.23 -18.78 14.45
C LEU A 341 -24.68 -19.66 15.56
N ASP A 342 -24.08 -20.78 15.20
CA ASP A 342 -23.46 -21.75 16.11
C ASP A 342 -21.98 -21.45 16.43
N LEU A 343 -21.46 -20.28 15.96
CA LEU A 343 -20.11 -19.81 16.26
C LEU A 343 -19.96 -19.63 17.78
N LYS A 344 -18.87 -20.14 18.35
CA LYS A 344 -18.58 -20.13 19.78
C LYS A 344 -17.11 -19.85 20.08
N SER A 345 -16.80 -19.59 21.35
CA SER A 345 -15.42 -19.41 21.83
C SER A 345 -14.56 -20.63 21.46
N GLY A 346 -13.35 -20.37 20.99
CA GLY A 346 -12.39 -21.34 20.48
C GLY A 346 -12.51 -21.64 18.98
N ASP A 347 -13.60 -21.24 18.31
CA ASP A 347 -13.73 -21.40 16.85
C ASP A 347 -12.77 -20.46 16.12
N ARG A 348 -12.36 -20.82 14.91
CA ARG A 348 -11.43 -20.04 14.09
C ARG A 348 -12.16 -19.12 13.12
N VAL A 349 -11.65 -17.91 13.02
CA VAL A 349 -12.11 -16.87 12.08
C VAL A 349 -10.91 -16.38 11.28
N THR A 350 -11.00 -16.37 9.96
CA THR A 350 -9.91 -15.99 9.09
C THR A 350 -10.32 -14.79 8.21
N PHE A 351 -9.57 -13.70 8.33
CA PHE A 351 -9.69 -12.53 7.46
C PHE A 351 -8.85 -12.75 6.21
N LEU A 352 -9.49 -12.75 5.04
CA LEU A 352 -8.81 -12.93 3.76
C LEU A 352 -8.30 -11.58 3.24
N SER A 353 -7.33 -11.63 2.33
CA SER A 353 -6.73 -10.43 1.70
C SER A 353 -6.10 -9.45 2.70
N ALA A 354 -5.55 -9.97 3.79
CA ALA A 354 -4.97 -9.21 4.88
C ALA A 354 -3.44 -9.09 4.80
N GLY A 355 -2.85 -9.24 3.61
CA GLY A 355 -1.39 -9.20 3.42
C GLY A 355 -0.77 -7.80 3.40
N ALA A 356 -1.57 -6.74 3.29
CA ALA A 356 -1.09 -5.37 3.24
C ALA A 356 -1.55 -4.57 4.46
N TYR A 357 -0.66 -3.76 5.02
CA TYR A 357 -0.96 -2.81 6.10
C TYR A 357 -1.60 -3.45 7.34
N THR A 358 -1.15 -4.65 7.70
CA THR A 358 -1.58 -5.38 8.91
C THR A 358 -0.52 -5.29 10.00
N SER A 359 0.50 -6.12 10.00
CA SER A 359 1.57 -6.08 11.01
C SER A 359 2.28 -4.72 11.10
N THR A 360 2.33 -3.98 10.01
CA THR A 360 2.95 -2.64 9.95
C THR A 360 2.10 -1.53 10.58
N TYR A 361 0.82 -1.77 10.81
CA TYR A 361 -0.12 -0.84 11.46
C TYR A 361 -0.53 -1.30 12.86
N ALA A 362 0.23 -2.18 13.47
CA ALA A 362 -0.02 -2.68 14.79
C ALA A 362 0.61 -1.80 15.88
N SER A 363 -0.07 -1.68 17.00
CA SER A 363 0.50 -1.16 18.23
C SER A 363 1.48 -2.15 18.84
N VAL A 364 2.49 -1.67 19.54
CA VAL A 364 3.44 -2.48 20.26
C VAL A 364 3.16 -2.42 21.75
N GLY A 365 2.81 -3.57 22.36
CA GLY A 365 2.65 -3.70 23.80
C GLY A 365 1.36 -3.09 24.39
N PHE A 366 0.41 -2.62 23.56
CA PHE A 366 -0.86 -2.11 24.07
C PHE A 366 -1.64 -3.23 24.77
N ASN A 367 -2.09 -3.01 26.01
CA ASN A 367 -2.62 -4.01 26.95
C ASN A 367 -1.71 -5.25 27.13
N GLY A 368 -0.41 -5.17 26.82
CA GLY A 368 0.52 -6.28 26.92
C GLY A 368 0.42 -7.30 25.78
N PHE A 369 -0.39 -7.08 24.76
CA PHE A 369 -0.48 -7.98 23.62
C PHE A 369 0.82 -7.96 22.80
N ALA A 370 1.27 -9.14 22.40
CA ALA A 370 2.43 -9.32 21.55
C ALA A 370 2.14 -8.86 20.10
N PRO A 371 3.16 -8.43 19.34
CA PRO A 371 3.02 -8.22 17.90
C PRO A 371 2.51 -9.48 17.19
N LEU A 372 1.80 -9.27 16.09
CA LEU A 372 1.25 -10.35 15.25
C LEU A 372 2.37 -11.26 14.76
N LYS A 373 2.26 -12.57 15.03
CA LYS A 373 3.21 -13.56 14.53
C LYS A 373 2.96 -13.81 13.05
N GLU A 374 4.04 -13.85 12.27
CA GLU A 374 3.99 -13.95 10.82
C GLU A 374 4.61 -15.26 10.32
N TYR A 375 4.00 -15.86 9.30
CA TYR A 375 4.48 -17.06 8.62
C TYR A 375 4.47 -16.81 7.11
N TYR A 376 5.63 -16.93 6.48
CA TYR A 376 5.84 -16.78 5.03
C TYR A 376 6.10 -18.16 4.42
N ILE A 377 5.17 -18.64 3.60
CA ILE A 377 5.16 -19.99 3.03
C ILE A 377 5.19 -20.01 1.50
#